data_7b7df85c497bf66206b333934d1e8614
#
_entry.id   7b7df85c497bf66206b333934d1e8614
#
_cell.length_a   1.000
_cell.length_b   1.000
_cell.length_c   1.000
_cell.angle_alpha   90.00
_cell.angle_beta   90.00
_cell.angle_gamma   90.00
#
_symmetry.space_group_name_H-M   'P 1'
#
loop_
_entity.id
_entity.type
_entity.pdbx_description
1 polymer ?
#
loop_
_entity_poly.entity_id
_entity_poly.type
_entity_poly.pdbx_seq_one_letter_code
_entity_poly.pdbx_strand_id
1 'polypeptide(L)'
;MTKEKLYRSVNGEYLYLFNWIGGGFNDVWAPSKREAYAKVMREQKVHEKKYPTHVKLRPDYKSMRKCTYSQYQEQNRMGWMMSM
;
A
#
# COMPACT_ATOMS: atom_id res chain seq x y z
N MET A 1 -20.97 -12.92 -13.85
CA MET A 1 -19.62 -12.42 -13.67
C MET A 1 -19.11 -12.75 -12.29
N THR A 2 -17.95 -13.35 -12.20
CA THR A 2 -17.40 -13.80 -10.93
C THR A 2 -16.73 -12.63 -10.21
N LYS A 3 -17.08 -12.44 -8.95
CA LYS A 3 -16.39 -11.47 -8.12
C LYS A 3 -14.97 -11.92 -7.84
N GLU A 4 -14.02 -11.07 -8.10
CA GLU A 4 -12.65 -11.39 -7.81
C GLU A 4 -12.41 -11.39 -6.32
N LYS A 5 -11.68 -12.41 -5.84
CA LYS A 5 -11.40 -12.57 -4.43
C LYS A 5 -10.36 -11.54 -3.99
N LEU A 6 -10.64 -10.87 -2.85
CA LEU A 6 -9.70 -9.93 -2.28
C LEU A 6 -8.64 -10.66 -1.47
N TYR A 7 -7.44 -10.13 -1.50
CA TYR A 7 -6.34 -10.68 -0.73
C TYR A 7 -6.43 -10.19 0.71
N ARG A 8 -6.51 -11.13 1.65
CA ARG A 8 -6.67 -10.82 3.06
C ARG A 8 -5.65 -11.58 3.90
N SER A 9 -5.20 -10.95 4.96
CA SER A 9 -4.38 -11.63 5.94
C SER A 9 -5.25 -12.47 6.88
N VAL A 10 -4.61 -13.30 7.70
CA VAL A 10 -5.34 -14.15 8.64
C VAL A 10 -6.02 -13.36 9.76
N ASN A 11 -5.57 -12.14 10.02
CA ASN A 11 -6.17 -11.29 11.05
C ASN A 11 -7.22 -10.32 10.51
N GLY A 12 -7.66 -10.53 9.28
CA GLY A 12 -8.75 -9.74 8.70
C GLY A 12 -8.33 -8.45 8.03
N GLU A 13 -7.04 -8.17 7.93
CA GLU A 13 -6.57 -6.99 7.22
C GLU A 13 -6.55 -7.24 5.73
N TYR A 14 -6.74 -6.16 4.97
CA TYR A 14 -6.62 -6.17 3.52
C TYR A 14 -5.29 -5.55 3.11
N LEU A 15 -4.76 -5.99 1.99
CA LEU A 15 -3.60 -5.34 1.39
C LEU A 15 -4.11 -4.20 0.51
N TYR A 16 -3.74 -2.98 0.84
CA TYR A 16 -4.12 -1.79 0.06
C TYR A 16 -2.95 -1.38 -0.82
N LEU A 17 -3.25 -1.22 -2.10
CA LEU A 17 -2.29 -0.67 -3.06
C LEU A 17 -2.56 0.82 -3.19
N PHE A 18 -1.50 1.60 -3.35
CA PHE A 18 -1.68 3.04 -3.50
C PHE A 18 -0.49 3.64 -4.24
N ASN A 19 -0.73 4.83 -4.79
CA ASN A 19 0.32 5.60 -5.44
C ASN A 19 0.76 6.73 -4.52
N TRP A 20 2.02 7.11 -4.63
CA TRP A 20 2.49 8.33 -4.00
C TRP A 20 2.11 9.51 -4.87
N ILE A 21 1.79 10.64 -4.23
CA ILE A 21 1.60 11.89 -4.97
C ILE A 21 2.94 12.26 -5.57
N GLY A 22 2.95 12.42 -6.89
CA GLY A 22 4.19 12.72 -7.62
C GLY A 22 4.83 11.53 -8.31
N GLY A 23 4.33 10.33 -8.07
CA GLY A 23 4.79 9.13 -8.77
C GLY A 23 5.26 8.01 -7.86
N GLY A 24 5.29 6.81 -8.41
CA GLY A 24 5.64 5.62 -7.66
C GLY A 24 4.46 5.04 -6.93
N PHE A 25 4.57 3.80 -6.48
CA PHE A 25 3.49 3.19 -5.73
C PHE A 25 4.01 2.22 -4.67
N ASN A 26 3.12 1.84 -3.75
CA ASN A 26 3.48 0.99 -2.61
C ASN A 26 2.24 0.27 -2.11
N ASP A 27 2.38 -0.48 -1.04
CA ASP A 27 1.27 -1.19 -0.43
C ASP A 27 1.32 -1.08 1.10
N VAL A 28 0.19 -1.41 1.73
CA VAL A 28 0.08 -1.37 3.18
C VAL A 28 -1.05 -2.29 3.63
N TRP A 29 -0.85 -2.98 4.75
CA TRP A 29 -1.87 -3.82 5.36
C TRP A 29 -2.68 -3.01 6.37
N ALA A 30 -4.00 -3.06 6.24
CA ALA A 30 -4.90 -2.38 7.17
C ALA A 30 -6.31 -2.94 7.07
N PRO A 31 -7.13 -2.76 8.11
CA PRO A 31 -8.51 -3.26 8.08
C PRO A 31 -9.44 -2.41 7.22
N SER A 32 -9.08 -1.16 6.93
CA SER A 32 -9.89 -0.27 6.13
C SER A 32 -9.00 0.72 5.39
N LYS A 33 -9.57 1.37 4.37
CA LYS A 33 -8.86 2.38 3.60
C LYS A 33 -8.40 3.55 4.48
N ARG A 34 -9.27 3.98 5.37
CA ARG A 34 -8.96 5.09 6.29
C ARG A 34 -7.78 4.73 7.19
N GLU A 35 -7.78 3.51 7.71
CA GLU A 35 -6.68 3.03 8.55
C GLU A 35 -5.41 2.88 7.74
N ALA A 36 -5.52 2.43 6.50
CA ALA A 36 -4.37 2.31 5.60
C ALA A 36 -3.71 3.66 5.42
N TYR A 37 -4.50 4.68 5.11
CA TYR A 37 -3.98 6.02 4.90
C TYR A 37 -3.31 6.56 6.17
N ALA A 38 -3.97 6.41 7.31
CA ALA A 38 -3.43 6.87 8.59
C ALA A 38 -2.11 6.19 8.92
N LYS A 39 -2.03 4.90 8.65
CA LYS A 39 -0.82 4.12 8.91
C LYS A 39 0.35 4.61 8.07
N VAL A 40 0.12 4.82 6.77
CA VAL A 40 1.15 5.31 5.86
C VAL A 40 1.61 6.71 6.29
N MET A 41 0.67 7.56 6.65
CA MET A 41 1.02 8.93 7.10
C MET A 41 1.87 8.90 8.35
N ARG A 42 1.55 8.04 9.30
CA ARG A 42 2.35 7.92 10.52
C ARG A 42 3.76 7.43 10.21
N GLU A 43 3.88 6.45 9.35
CA GLU A 43 5.18 5.89 8.97
C GLU A 43 6.02 6.93 8.25
N GLN A 44 5.41 7.74 7.39
CA GLN A 44 6.12 8.79 6.69
C GLN A 44 6.61 9.89 7.64
N LYS A 45 5.81 10.24 8.63
CA LYS A 45 6.23 11.23 9.63
C LYS A 45 7.44 10.76 10.44
N VAL A 46 7.45 9.49 10.80
CA VAL A 46 8.60 8.90 11.49
C VAL A 46 9.83 8.94 10.59
N HIS A 47 9.65 8.57 9.32
CA HIS A 47 10.75 8.58 8.36
C HIS A 47 11.32 9.98 8.16
N GLU A 48 10.45 10.99 8.03
CA GLU A 48 10.88 12.37 7.84
C GLU A 48 11.66 12.89 9.04
N LYS A 49 11.26 12.48 10.21
CA LYS A 49 11.96 12.89 11.44
C LYS A 49 13.35 12.27 11.50
N LYS A 50 13.47 11.03 11.05
CA LYS A 50 14.74 10.30 11.05
C LYS A 50 15.66 10.76 9.91
N TYR A 51 15.08 11.12 8.77
CA TYR A 51 15.82 11.51 7.57
C TYR A 51 15.29 12.84 7.03
N PRO A 52 15.57 13.95 7.73
CA PRO A 52 14.95 15.24 7.36
C PRO A 52 15.37 15.79 6.01
N THR A 53 16.48 15.30 5.44
CA THR A 53 16.93 15.75 4.12
C THR A 53 16.32 14.95 2.97
N HIS A 54 15.62 13.87 3.26
CA HIS A 54 14.98 13.05 2.22
C HIS A 54 13.73 13.74 1.69
N VAL A 55 13.36 13.41 0.45
CA VAL A 55 12.14 13.92 -0.16
C VAL A 55 10.95 13.44 0.66
N LYS A 56 10.03 14.37 0.93
CA LYS A 56 8.81 14.03 1.65
C LYS A 56 7.81 13.41 0.70
N LEU A 57 7.37 12.19 1.03
CA LEU A 57 6.39 11.47 0.24
C LEU A 57 5.03 11.54 0.93
N ARG A 58 3.98 11.60 0.13
CA ARG A 58 2.60 11.59 0.61
C ARG A 58 1.79 10.59 -0.21
N PRO A 59 1.00 9.75 0.45
CA PRO A 59 0.16 8.81 -0.28
C PRO A 59 -1.02 9.53 -0.91
N ASP A 60 -1.40 9.08 -2.09
CA ASP A 60 -2.60 9.58 -2.76
C ASP A 60 -3.79 8.76 -2.28
N TYR A 61 -4.60 9.36 -1.42
CA TYR A 61 -5.74 8.67 -0.83
C TYR A 61 -6.70 8.12 -1.89
N LYS A 62 -6.92 8.88 -2.96
CA LYS A 62 -7.83 8.46 -4.02
C LYS A 62 -7.35 7.21 -4.75
N SER A 63 -6.05 6.98 -4.76
CA SER A 63 -5.49 5.82 -5.44
C SER A 63 -5.55 4.55 -4.59
N MET A 64 -5.82 4.66 -3.31
CA MET A 64 -5.86 3.50 -2.42
C MET A 64 -6.99 2.55 -2.77
N ARG A 65 -6.65 1.28 -2.96
CA ARG A 65 -7.60 0.25 -3.34
C ARG A 65 -7.16 -1.09 -2.78
N LYS A 66 -8.14 -1.94 -2.50
CA LYS A 66 -7.85 -3.29 -2.02
C LYS A 66 -7.23 -4.12 -3.13
N CYS A 67 -6.16 -4.82 -2.79
CA CYS A 67 -5.50 -5.73 -3.73
C CYS A 67 -6.34 -6.99 -3.91
N THR A 68 -6.55 -7.43 -5.15
CA THR A 68 -7.19 -8.71 -5.41
C THR A 68 -6.15 -9.82 -5.31
N TYR A 69 -6.62 -11.05 -5.16
CA TYR A 69 -5.72 -12.18 -5.06
C TYR A 69 -4.88 -12.34 -6.33
N SER A 70 -5.50 -12.16 -7.49
CA SER A 70 -4.76 -12.29 -8.74
C SER A 70 -3.75 -11.17 -8.93
N GLN A 71 -4.07 -9.96 -8.51
CA GLN A 71 -3.11 -8.86 -8.55
C GLN A 71 -1.89 -9.15 -7.67
N TYR A 72 -2.13 -9.68 -6.50
CA TYR A 72 -1.03 -10.04 -5.60
C TYR A 72 -0.14 -11.11 -6.22
N GLN A 73 -0.75 -12.13 -6.81
CA GLN A 73 0.01 -13.21 -7.45
C GLN A 73 0.82 -12.70 -8.64
N GLU A 74 0.24 -11.81 -9.43
CA GLU A 74 0.92 -11.24 -10.57
C GLU A 74 2.12 -10.40 -10.14
N GLN A 75 1.96 -9.57 -9.13
CA GLN A 75 3.06 -8.78 -8.59
C GLN A 75 4.18 -9.68 -8.08
N ASN A 76 3.82 -10.73 -7.38
CA ASN A 76 4.79 -11.68 -6.84
C ASN A 76 5.55 -12.38 -7.96
N ARG A 77 4.82 -12.77 -9.01
CA ARG A 77 5.42 -13.44 -10.16
C ARG A 77 6.41 -12.54 -10.89
N MET A 78 6.10 -11.27 -11.01
CA MET A 78 6.96 -10.30 -11.65
C MET A 78 8.14 -9.89 -10.78
N GLY A 79 8.10 -10.24 -9.52
CA GLY A 79 9.22 -10.02 -8.61
C GLY A 79 9.41 -8.59 -8.15
N TRP A 80 8.51 -7.68 -8.51
CA TRP A 80 8.73 -6.28 -8.14
C TRP A 80 8.63 -6.05 -6.64
N MET A 81 7.87 -6.88 -5.94
CA MET A 81 7.79 -6.76 -4.48
C MET A 81 9.09 -7.15 -3.81
N MET A 82 9.88 -7.97 -4.48
CA MET A 82 11.16 -8.41 -3.93
C MET A 82 12.27 -7.41 -4.18
N SER A 83 12.08 -6.52 -5.11
CA SER A 83 13.08 -5.51 -5.45
C SER A 83 13.05 -4.31 -4.53
N MET A 84 12.12 -4.30 -3.61
CA MET A 84 12.00 -3.21 -2.65
C MET A 84 12.76 -3.47 -1.34
#